data_aabdc3a9152fb5c561716f86d665e363
#
_entry.id   aabdc3a9152fb5c561716f86d665e363
#
_cell.length_a   1.000
_cell.length_b   1.000
_cell.length_c   1.000
_cell.angle_alpha   90.00
_cell.angle_beta   90.00
_cell.angle_gamma   90.00
#
_symmetry.space_group_name_H-M   'P 1'
#
loop_
_entity.id
_entity.type
_entity.pdbx_description
1 polymer ?
#
loop_
_entity_poly.entity_id
_entity_poly.type
_entity_poly.pdbx_seq_one_letter_code
_entity_poly.pdbx_strand_id
1 'polypeptide(L)'
;ANQITMEEKEKAWKPVSSKYLFRRPWLTVRCEDMLLPNGNHIPEYYILEYPDWVNTIAITKDGKFVFVRQYRPGLGRTSYELCAGVCDKEDASPLVSAQRELWEETGYGKGNWQEYMVISANPSTHTNLTHCFLATDVEPIDHQHLEDTEDLSVHLLTFEEVKQLLENNEIMQSLNAAPLWKYVAEHAADFEQESVEKVEHEKTETISHRINDLLYYQNSISRSLSRFLKDEEVET
;
A
#
# COMPACT_ATOMS: atom_id res chain seq x y z
N ALA A 1 -24.81 0.96 -7.49
CA ALA A 1 -25.15 -0.43 -7.78
C ALA A 1 -25.46 -0.56 -9.27
N ASN A 2 -24.59 -1.21 -10.04
CA ASN A 2 -24.86 -1.49 -11.46
C ASN A 2 -26.05 -2.42 -11.55
N GLN A 3 -27.08 -2.01 -12.30
CA GLN A 3 -28.20 -2.89 -12.58
C GLN A 3 -27.73 -4.01 -13.53
N ILE A 4 -27.89 -5.27 -13.08
CA ILE A 4 -27.60 -6.46 -13.90
C ILE A 4 -28.51 -6.43 -15.12
N THR A 5 -27.93 -6.47 -16.32
CA THR A 5 -28.68 -6.44 -17.57
C THR A 5 -29.51 -7.71 -17.78
N MET A 6 -30.52 -7.67 -18.68
CA MET A 6 -31.30 -8.87 -19.04
C MET A 6 -30.42 -9.98 -19.59
N GLU A 7 -29.42 -9.65 -20.43
CA GLU A 7 -28.48 -10.60 -21.02
C GLU A 7 -27.57 -11.28 -19.95
N GLU A 8 -27.17 -10.55 -18.92
CA GLU A 8 -26.40 -11.10 -17.80
C GLU A 8 -27.23 -12.06 -16.95
N LYS A 9 -28.54 -11.79 -16.78
CA LYS A 9 -29.47 -12.69 -16.06
C LYS A 9 -29.66 -14.02 -16.81
N GLU A 10 -29.63 -14.00 -18.13
CA GLU A 10 -29.76 -15.22 -18.95
C GLU A 10 -28.54 -16.14 -18.84
N LYS A 11 -27.36 -15.58 -18.50
CA LYS A 11 -26.11 -16.35 -18.27
C LYS A 11 -25.93 -16.80 -16.83
N ALA A 12 -26.81 -16.43 -15.90
CA ALA A 12 -26.71 -16.78 -14.49
C ALA A 12 -26.88 -18.29 -14.27
N TRP A 13 -25.95 -18.87 -13.53
CA TRP A 13 -26.08 -20.24 -13.05
C TRP A 13 -27.10 -20.32 -11.93
N LYS A 14 -27.78 -21.46 -11.81
CA LYS A 14 -28.84 -21.66 -10.82
C LYS A 14 -28.46 -22.78 -9.87
N PRO A 15 -28.34 -22.53 -8.55
CA PRO A 15 -28.21 -23.63 -7.61
C PRO A 15 -29.49 -24.47 -7.57
N VAL A 16 -29.35 -25.75 -7.85
CA VAL A 16 -30.46 -26.74 -7.76
C VAL A 16 -30.58 -27.26 -6.35
N SER A 17 -29.44 -27.48 -5.70
CA SER A 17 -29.34 -27.83 -4.30
C SER A 17 -28.09 -27.24 -3.67
N SER A 18 -28.11 -27.05 -2.36
CA SER A 18 -26.99 -26.52 -1.59
C SER A 18 -26.86 -27.23 -0.24
N LYS A 19 -25.63 -27.58 0.14
CA LYS A 19 -25.30 -28.23 1.38
C LYS A 19 -24.04 -27.64 1.99
N TYR A 20 -24.13 -27.20 3.25
CA TYR A 20 -22.96 -26.79 4.01
C TYR A 20 -22.10 -27.99 4.41
N LEU A 21 -20.81 -27.92 4.10
CA LEU A 21 -19.80 -28.91 4.49
C LEU A 21 -19.12 -28.51 5.79
N PHE A 22 -18.80 -27.22 5.93
CA PHE A 22 -18.16 -26.63 7.09
C PHE A 22 -18.83 -25.31 7.44
N ARG A 23 -19.01 -25.07 8.73
CA ARG A 23 -19.38 -23.78 9.33
C ARG A 23 -18.53 -23.57 10.57
N ARG A 24 -17.41 -22.88 10.39
CA ARG A 24 -16.45 -22.56 11.44
C ARG A 24 -16.17 -21.06 11.41
N PRO A 25 -15.66 -20.46 12.49
CA PRO A 25 -15.41 -19.01 12.53
C PRO A 25 -14.61 -18.48 11.32
N TRP A 26 -13.60 -19.23 10.88
CA TRP A 26 -12.70 -18.83 9.80
C TRP A 26 -12.84 -19.66 8.51
N LEU A 27 -13.85 -20.50 8.42
CA LEU A 27 -14.08 -21.34 7.24
C LEU A 27 -15.54 -21.75 7.14
N THR A 28 -16.26 -21.13 6.23
CA THR A 28 -17.60 -21.56 5.83
C THR A 28 -17.57 -22.01 4.38
N VAL A 29 -17.91 -23.27 4.14
CA VAL A 29 -17.92 -23.88 2.81
C VAL A 29 -19.25 -24.56 2.57
N ARG A 30 -19.90 -24.23 1.44
CA ARG A 30 -21.05 -24.98 0.93
C ARG A 30 -20.73 -25.62 -0.41
N CYS A 31 -21.34 -26.77 -0.68
CA CYS A 31 -21.30 -27.46 -1.96
C CYS A 31 -22.66 -27.31 -2.62
N GLU A 32 -22.67 -26.92 -3.89
CA GLU A 32 -23.87 -26.69 -4.68
C GLU A 32 -23.90 -27.56 -5.94
N ASP A 33 -25.08 -28.10 -6.28
CA ASP A 33 -25.34 -28.61 -7.61
C ASP A 33 -25.81 -27.42 -8.48
N MET A 34 -25.03 -27.06 -9.49
CA MET A 34 -25.27 -25.88 -10.31
C MET A 34 -25.78 -26.26 -11.69
N LEU A 35 -26.94 -25.71 -12.10
CA LEU A 35 -27.46 -25.77 -13.45
C LEU A 35 -26.95 -24.57 -14.26
N LEU A 36 -26.25 -24.86 -15.35
CA LEU A 36 -25.73 -23.88 -16.27
C LEU A 36 -26.80 -23.47 -17.30
N PRO A 37 -26.68 -22.28 -17.93
CA PRO A 37 -27.60 -21.83 -18.99
C PRO A 37 -27.71 -22.76 -20.20
N ASN A 38 -26.65 -23.53 -20.49
CA ASN A 38 -26.64 -24.52 -21.57
C ASN A 38 -27.31 -25.86 -21.21
N GLY A 39 -27.91 -25.98 -20.03
CA GLY A 39 -28.58 -27.17 -19.53
C GLY A 39 -27.66 -28.22 -18.88
N ASN A 40 -26.35 -27.99 -18.84
CA ASN A 40 -25.44 -28.90 -18.15
C ASN A 40 -25.47 -28.66 -16.64
N HIS A 41 -25.10 -29.68 -15.88
CA HIS A 41 -24.94 -29.63 -14.42
C HIS A 41 -23.47 -29.73 -14.01
N ILE A 42 -23.13 -28.98 -12.95
CA ILE A 42 -21.92 -29.19 -12.16
C ILE A 42 -22.40 -29.68 -10.78
N PRO A 43 -22.33 -30.99 -10.51
CA PRO A 43 -22.95 -31.58 -9.31
C PRO A 43 -22.25 -31.19 -8.01
N GLU A 44 -21.00 -30.76 -8.07
CA GLU A 44 -20.22 -30.34 -6.92
C GLU A 44 -19.46 -29.05 -7.23
N TYR A 45 -20.03 -27.90 -6.89
CA TYR A 45 -19.40 -26.59 -6.96
C TYR A 45 -19.24 -26.02 -5.57
N TYR A 46 -18.01 -25.67 -5.20
CA TYR A 46 -17.68 -25.25 -3.84
C TYR A 46 -17.65 -23.74 -3.73
N ILE A 47 -18.44 -23.20 -2.79
CA ILE A 47 -18.51 -21.78 -2.46
C ILE A 47 -17.94 -21.57 -1.06
N LEU A 48 -17.03 -20.61 -0.94
CA LEU A 48 -16.44 -20.17 0.33
C LEU A 48 -17.10 -18.84 0.73
N GLU A 49 -17.71 -18.82 1.89
CA GLU A 49 -18.36 -17.63 2.44
C GLU A 49 -17.43 -16.98 3.45
N TYR A 50 -17.10 -15.74 3.19
CA TYR A 50 -16.34 -14.85 4.08
C TYR A 50 -17.11 -13.56 4.28
N PRO A 51 -16.90 -12.84 5.40
CA PRO A 51 -17.24 -11.42 5.48
C PRO A 51 -16.40 -10.64 4.48
N ASP A 52 -16.82 -9.42 4.14
CA ASP A 52 -16.00 -8.52 3.34
C ASP A 52 -14.71 -8.16 4.07
N TRP A 53 -13.69 -7.87 3.30
CA TRP A 53 -12.37 -7.47 3.80
C TRP A 53 -12.09 -6.01 3.47
N VAL A 54 -11.18 -5.43 4.21
CA VAL A 54 -10.63 -4.10 3.94
C VAL A 54 -9.11 -4.17 3.82
N ASN A 55 -8.53 -3.29 3.04
CA ASN A 55 -7.11 -2.95 3.11
C ASN A 55 -6.91 -1.46 2.85
N THR A 56 -5.76 -0.94 3.28
CA THR A 56 -5.49 0.50 3.23
C THR A 56 -4.09 0.79 2.72
N ILE A 57 -3.99 1.52 1.61
CA ILE A 57 -2.78 2.25 1.26
C ILE A 57 -2.74 3.48 2.16
N ALA A 58 -1.95 3.44 3.22
CA ALA A 58 -1.79 4.53 4.17
C ALA A 58 -0.47 5.26 3.92
N ILE A 59 -0.52 6.58 3.72
CA ILE A 59 0.63 7.42 3.38
C ILE A 59 0.72 8.54 4.42
N THR A 60 1.87 8.67 5.05
CA THR A 60 2.16 9.70 6.04
C THR A 60 2.34 11.07 5.39
N LYS A 61 2.34 12.15 6.19
CA LYS A 61 2.57 13.53 5.72
C LYS A 61 3.92 13.74 5.03
N ASP A 62 4.91 12.93 5.38
CA ASP A 62 6.25 12.94 4.75
C ASP A 62 6.38 11.93 3.60
N GLY A 63 5.25 11.43 3.08
CA GLY A 63 5.20 10.59 1.89
C GLY A 63 5.64 9.14 2.09
N LYS A 64 5.69 8.64 3.33
CA LYS A 64 6.02 7.25 3.61
C LYS A 64 4.78 6.38 3.60
N PHE A 65 4.89 5.21 3.02
CA PHE A 65 3.84 4.18 3.02
C PHE A 65 3.94 3.36 4.30
N VAL A 66 2.82 3.22 5.01
CA VAL A 66 2.72 2.39 6.22
C VAL A 66 2.42 0.96 5.80
N PHE A 67 3.36 0.06 6.04
CA PHE A 67 3.25 -1.37 5.77
C PHE A 67 3.32 -2.16 7.05
N VAL A 68 2.70 -3.34 7.03
CA VAL A 68 2.92 -4.38 8.04
C VAL A 68 3.73 -5.52 7.44
N ARG A 69 4.43 -6.27 8.29
CA ARG A 69 5.15 -7.46 7.89
C ARG A 69 4.82 -8.59 8.83
N GLN A 70 4.27 -9.69 8.28
CA GLN A 70 3.81 -10.82 9.06
C GLN A 70 4.03 -12.15 8.35
N TYR A 71 4.05 -13.24 9.10
CA TYR A 71 4.16 -14.59 8.58
C TYR A 71 2.81 -15.10 8.08
N ARG A 72 2.78 -15.62 6.85
CA ARG A 72 1.57 -16.22 6.26
C ARG A 72 1.74 -17.72 6.09
N PRO A 73 1.08 -18.53 6.95
CA PRO A 73 1.23 -20.00 6.93
C PRO A 73 0.91 -20.63 5.57
N GLY A 74 -0.08 -20.10 4.85
CA GLY A 74 -0.45 -20.59 3.52
C GLY A 74 0.66 -20.46 2.47
N LEU A 75 1.50 -19.43 2.59
CA LEU A 75 2.66 -19.21 1.73
C LEU A 75 3.96 -19.76 2.34
N GLY A 76 3.98 -20.07 3.64
CA GLY A 76 5.16 -20.52 4.37
C GLY A 76 6.26 -19.45 4.49
N ARG A 77 5.92 -18.17 4.43
CA ARG A 77 6.87 -17.06 4.45
C ARG A 77 6.31 -15.81 5.10
N THR A 78 7.22 -14.93 5.51
CA THR A 78 6.91 -13.55 5.92
C THR A 78 6.86 -12.65 4.69
N SER A 79 5.86 -11.77 4.59
CA SER A 79 5.72 -10.82 3.49
C SER A 79 5.35 -9.42 3.98
N TYR A 80 5.63 -8.42 3.14
CA TYR A 80 5.11 -7.07 3.31
C TYR A 80 3.68 -7.00 2.80
N GLU A 81 2.81 -6.36 3.57
CA GLU A 81 1.39 -6.24 3.27
C GLU A 81 0.88 -4.85 3.64
N LEU A 82 -0.19 -4.44 2.97
CA LEU A 82 -1.00 -3.31 3.45
C LEU A 82 -1.67 -3.72 4.76
N CYS A 83 -1.93 -2.77 5.64
CA CYS A 83 -2.82 -2.97 6.78
C CYS A 83 -4.18 -3.45 6.26
N ALA A 84 -4.70 -4.55 6.80
CA ALA A 84 -5.86 -5.24 6.26
C ALA A 84 -6.56 -6.11 7.30
N GLY A 85 -7.89 -6.17 7.23
CA GLY A 85 -8.67 -7.02 8.11
C GLY A 85 -10.08 -7.28 7.61
N VAL A 86 -10.93 -7.67 8.54
CA VAL A 86 -12.31 -8.08 8.30
C VAL A 86 -13.26 -6.89 8.54
N CYS A 87 -14.29 -6.77 7.71
CA CYS A 87 -15.43 -5.92 8.02
C CYS A 87 -16.26 -6.58 9.12
N ASP A 88 -16.13 -6.08 10.33
CA ASP A 88 -16.93 -6.56 11.45
C ASP A 88 -18.39 -6.14 11.32
N LYS A 89 -19.29 -6.96 11.85
CA LYS A 89 -20.73 -6.67 11.78
C LYS A 89 -21.14 -5.46 12.61
N GLU A 90 -20.36 -5.13 13.60
CA GLU A 90 -20.51 -4.00 14.51
C GLU A 90 -20.04 -2.70 13.88
N ASP A 91 -19.19 -2.75 12.86
CA ASP A 91 -18.69 -1.59 12.16
C ASP A 91 -19.78 -0.98 11.24
N ALA A 92 -19.95 0.32 11.31
CA ALA A 92 -21.00 1.02 10.56
C ALA A 92 -20.80 0.99 9.04
N SER A 93 -19.55 0.76 8.59
CA SER A 93 -19.20 0.71 7.16
C SER A 93 -17.80 0.11 6.96
N PRO A 94 -17.43 -0.35 5.74
CA PRO A 94 -16.08 -0.78 5.43
C PRO A 94 -15.00 0.29 5.73
N LEU A 95 -15.32 1.58 5.62
CA LEU A 95 -14.42 2.66 5.99
C LEU A 95 -14.08 2.62 7.49
N VAL A 96 -15.08 2.39 8.33
CA VAL A 96 -14.87 2.28 9.79
C VAL A 96 -13.97 1.09 10.11
N SER A 97 -14.21 -0.05 9.47
CA SER A 97 -13.35 -1.24 9.60
C SER A 97 -11.89 -0.92 9.18
N ALA A 98 -11.70 -0.26 8.04
CA ALA A 98 -10.36 0.10 7.55
C ALA A 98 -9.62 1.06 8.50
N GLN A 99 -10.35 2.01 9.11
CA GLN A 99 -9.79 2.93 10.09
C GLN A 99 -9.42 2.23 11.40
N ARG A 100 -10.25 1.30 11.85
CA ARG A 100 -10.00 0.47 13.05
C ARG A 100 -8.77 -0.40 12.84
N GLU A 101 -8.70 -1.15 11.75
CA GLU A 101 -7.58 -2.04 11.42
C GLU A 101 -6.25 -1.26 11.32
N LEU A 102 -6.25 -0.10 10.63
CA LEU A 102 -5.04 0.72 10.55
C LEU A 102 -4.55 1.15 11.95
N TRP A 103 -5.47 1.54 12.81
CA TRP A 103 -5.13 1.95 14.17
C TRP A 103 -4.64 0.75 15.01
N GLU A 104 -5.34 -0.39 14.98
CA GLU A 104 -5.00 -1.57 15.76
C GLU A 104 -3.65 -2.15 15.33
N GLU A 105 -3.46 -2.39 14.05
CA GLU A 105 -2.24 -3.00 13.52
C GLU A 105 -1.01 -2.07 13.54
N THR A 106 -1.20 -0.76 13.46
CA THR A 106 -0.08 0.14 13.20
C THR A 106 0.05 1.31 14.18
N GLY A 107 -0.99 1.66 14.91
CA GLY A 107 -1.06 2.88 15.71
C GLY A 107 -1.21 4.17 14.89
N TYR A 108 -1.35 4.07 13.55
CA TYR A 108 -1.60 5.22 12.68
C TYR A 108 -3.09 5.48 12.54
N GLY A 109 -3.44 6.74 12.26
CA GLY A 109 -4.83 7.15 12.04
C GLY A 109 -4.92 8.57 11.49
N LYS A 110 -6.12 9.17 11.62
CA LYS A 110 -6.46 10.47 11.02
C LYS A 110 -6.29 10.44 9.49
N GLY A 111 -5.90 11.60 8.89
CA GLY A 111 -5.69 11.72 7.45
C GLY A 111 -6.96 11.86 6.63
N ASN A 112 -6.78 11.88 5.31
CA ASN A 112 -7.85 12.01 4.32
C ASN A 112 -8.13 10.64 3.69
N TRP A 113 -9.35 10.16 3.79
CA TRP A 113 -9.74 8.82 3.39
C TRP A 113 -10.64 8.82 2.16
N GLN A 114 -10.39 7.91 1.23
CA GLN A 114 -11.28 7.64 0.10
C GLN A 114 -11.33 6.14 -0.21
N GLU A 115 -12.49 5.63 -0.63
CA GLU A 115 -12.57 4.32 -1.24
C GLU A 115 -11.83 4.35 -2.57
N TYR A 116 -10.85 3.49 -2.73
CA TYR A 116 -9.92 3.53 -3.84
C TYR A 116 -10.27 2.52 -4.93
N MET A 117 -10.64 1.31 -4.53
CA MET A 117 -11.20 0.29 -5.40
C MET A 117 -11.89 -0.81 -4.61
N VAL A 118 -12.78 -1.55 -5.28
CA VAL A 118 -13.42 -2.76 -4.73
C VAL A 118 -13.08 -3.92 -5.64
N ILE A 119 -12.54 -4.99 -5.06
CA ILE A 119 -12.05 -6.17 -5.81
C ILE A 119 -12.51 -7.47 -5.16
N SER A 120 -12.46 -8.55 -5.92
CA SER A 120 -12.69 -9.91 -5.43
C SER A 120 -11.38 -10.69 -5.44
N ALA A 121 -11.09 -11.41 -4.35
CA ALA A 121 -9.93 -12.30 -4.26
C ALA A 121 -10.02 -13.47 -5.25
N ASN A 122 -11.21 -14.07 -5.36
CA ASN A 122 -11.48 -15.18 -6.27
C ASN A 122 -12.98 -15.24 -6.58
N PRO A 123 -13.46 -14.56 -7.64
CA PRO A 123 -14.89 -14.47 -7.95
C PRO A 123 -15.53 -15.81 -8.34
N SER A 124 -14.72 -16.85 -8.61
CA SER A 124 -15.24 -18.17 -8.91
C SER A 124 -15.81 -18.87 -7.68
N THR A 125 -15.22 -18.65 -6.50
CA THR A 125 -15.56 -19.42 -5.30
C THR A 125 -15.84 -18.58 -4.05
N HIS A 126 -15.31 -17.35 -3.96
CA HIS A 126 -15.50 -16.47 -2.81
C HIS A 126 -16.73 -15.60 -2.97
N THR A 127 -17.48 -15.39 -1.90
CA THR A 127 -18.68 -14.55 -1.88
C THR A 127 -18.40 -13.11 -1.51
N ASN A 128 -17.26 -12.85 -0.87
CA ASN A 128 -16.92 -11.55 -0.33
C ASN A 128 -16.14 -10.66 -1.30
N LEU A 129 -16.17 -9.39 -1.01
CA LEU A 129 -15.36 -8.36 -1.66
C LEU A 129 -14.26 -7.85 -0.72
N THR A 130 -13.28 -7.17 -1.30
CA THR A 130 -12.27 -6.41 -0.56
C THR A 130 -12.41 -4.95 -0.94
N HIS A 131 -12.67 -4.11 0.06
CA HIS A 131 -12.72 -2.66 -0.07
C HIS A 131 -11.33 -2.08 0.21
N CYS A 132 -10.68 -1.58 -0.83
CA CYS A 132 -9.36 -0.96 -0.74
C CYS A 132 -9.52 0.54 -0.53
N PHE A 133 -8.88 1.09 0.49
CA PHE A 133 -8.89 2.52 0.80
C PHE A 133 -7.52 3.15 0.52
N LEU A 134 -7.53 4.42 0.17
CA LEU A 134 -6.37 5.29 0.19
C LEU A 134 -6.55 6.30 1.32
N ALA A 135 -5.58 6.34 2.24
CA ALA A 135 -5.53 7.28 3.34
C ALA A 135 -4.23 8.10 3.23
N THR A 136 -4.33 9.38 2.98
CA THR A 136 -3.19 10.31 2.91
C THR A 136 -3.10 11.16 4.17
N ASP A 137 -1.89 11.67 4.47
CA ASP A 137 -1.62 12.48 5.64
C ASP A 137 -1.90 11.76 6.97
N VAL A 138 -1.76 10.42 6.99
CA VAL A 138 -1.89 9.69 8.27
C VAL A 138 -0.73 10.02 9.20
N GLU A 139 -0.99 9.96 10.50
CA GLU A 139 0.00 10.23 11.53
C GLU A 139 -0.08 9.19 12.65
N PRO A 140 1.01 8.91 13.37
CA PRO A 140 0.96 8.06 14.56
C PRO A 140 0.11 8.76 15.63
N ILE A 141 -0.90 8.06 16.13
CA ILE A 141 -1.84 8.56 17.15
C ILE A 141 -1.81 7.73 18.42
N ASP A 142 -1.30 6.50 18.34
CA ASP A 142 -1.18 5.58 19.45
C ASP A 142 -0.10 4.53 19.17
N HIS A 143 0.06 3.55 20.06
CA HIS A 143 0.81 2.31 19.84
C HIS A 143 -0.08 1.25 19.17
N GLN A 144 0.52 0.15 18.73
CA GLN A 144 -0.21 -1.01 18.20
C GLN A 144 -1.09 -1.66 19.30
N HIS A 145 -2.26 -2.14 18.89
CA HIS A 145 -3.24 -2.84 19.72
C HIS A 145 -3.52 -4.24 19.17
N LEU A 146 -2.46 -5.04 19.05
CA LEU A 146 -2.54 -6.38 18.47
C LEU A 146 -3.28 -7.34 19.39
N GLU A 147 -4.04 -8.26 18.79
CA GLU A 147 -4.58 -9.42 19.50
C GLU A 147 -3.46 -10.42 19.85
N ASP A 148 -3.72 -11.30 20.83
CA ASP A 148 -2.75 -12.33 21.26
C ASP A 148 -2.31 -13.29 20.15
N THR A 149 -3.08 -13.34 19.05
CA THR A 149 -2.81 -14.19 17.88
C THR A 149 -2.12 -13.46 16.74
N GLU A 150 -1.85 -12.17 16.89
CA GLU A 150 -1.20 -11.32 15.89
C GLU A 150 0.26 -11.07 16.24
N ASP A 151 1.13 -11.36 15.27
CA ASP A 151 2.56 -11.13 15.34
C ASP A 151 3.00 -10.42 14.05
N LEU A 152 3.02 -9.10 14.07
CA LEU A 152 3.38 -8.28 12.94
C LEU A 152 4.21 -7.06 13.36
N SER A 153 4.99 -6.55 12.42
CA SER A 153 5.81 -5.34 12.60
C SER A 153 5.46 -4.27 11.58
N VAL A 154 5.51 -3.01 12.02
CA VAL A 154 5.23 -1.83 11.17
C VAL A 154 6.50 -1.36 10.48
N HIS A 155 6.39 -1.04 9.19
CA HIS A 155 7.48 -0.55 8.35
C HIS A 155 7.02 0.69 7.57
N LEU A 156 7.89 1.69 7.52
CA LEU A 156 7.67 2.88 6.70
C LEU A 156 8.54 2.80 5.46
N LEU A 157 7.92 2.70 4.31
CA LEU A 157 8.59 2.51 3.03
C LEU A 157 8.43 3.75 2.15
N THR A 158 9.45 4.06 1.36
CA THR A 158 9.35 5.06 0.29
C THR A 158 8.55 4.52 -0.89
N PHE A 159 8.11 5.39 -1.77
CA PHE A 159 7.47 4.97 -3.03
C PHE A 159 8.38 4.04 -3.85
N GLU A 160 9.66 4.35 -3.95
CA GLU A 160 10.63 3.53 -4.70
C GLU A 160 10.81 2.14 -4.07
N GLU A 161 10.86 2.04 -2.73
CA GLU A 161 10.92 0.75 -2.05
C GLU A 161 9.66 -0.08 -2.30
N VAL A 162 8.47 0.54 -2.26
CA VAL A 162 7.20 -0.14 -2.58
C VAL A 162 7.21 -0.63 -4.03
N LYS A 163 7.63 0.21 -4.98
CA LYS A 163 7.75 -0.14 -6.39
C LYS A 163 8.70 -1.33 -6.60
N GLN A 164 9.86 -1.32 -5.96
CA GLN A 164 10.83 -2.43 -6.01
C GLN A 164 10.25 -3.73 -5.44
N LEU A 165 9.54 -3.69 -4.31
CA LEU A 165 8.88 -4.87 -3.74
C LEU A 165 7.85 -5.46 -4.70
N LEU A 166 7.10 -4.62 -5.43
CA LEU A 166 6.14 -5.05 -6.45
C LEU A 166 6.85 -5.67 -7.66
N GLU A 167 7.87 -5.00 -8.20
CA GLU A 167 8.65 -5.45 -9.37
C GLU A 167 9.36 -6.78 -9.10
N ASN A 168 9.85 -6.98 -7.88
CA ASN A 168 10.50 -8.21 -7.44
C ASN A 168 9.52 -9.32 -7.02
N ASN A 169 8.20 -9.11 -7.13
CA ASN A 169 7.15 -10.02 -6.67
C ASN A 169 7.27 -10.40 -5.18
N GLU A 170 7.72 -9.47 -4.35
CA GLU A 170 7.76 -9.67 -2.90
C GLU A 170 6.41 -9.43 -2.24
N ILE A 171 5.56 -8.60 -2.85
CA ILE A 171 4.14 -8.44 -2.49
C ILE A 171 3.32 -9.42 -3.33
N MET A 172 3.19 -10.66 -2.85
CA MET A 172 2.57 -11.75 -3.61
C MET A 172 1.05 -11.79 -3.52
N GLN A 173 0.47 -11.25 -2.45
CA GLN A 173 -0.98 -11.25 -2.27
C GLN A 173 -1.63 -10.29 -3.27
N SER A 174 -2.50 -10.82 -4.13
CA SER A 174 -3.16 -10.04 -5.18
C SER A 174 -3.98 -8.86 -4.67
N LEU A 175 -4.59 -9.01 -3.49
CA LEU A 175 -5.39 -7.96 -2.85
C LEU A 175 -4.54 -6.76 -2.40
N ASN A 176 -3.25 -6.97 -2.13
CA ASN A 176 -2.30 -5.90 -1.84
C ASN A 176 -1.65 -5.37 -3.14
N ALA A 177 -1.24 -6.28 -4.03
CA ALA A 177 -0.55 -5.91 -5.26
C ALA A 177 -1.43 -5.09 -6.21
N ALA A 178 -2.71 -5.43 -6.36
CA ALA A 178 -3.61 -4.74 -7.31
C ALA A 178 -3.80 -3.24 -6.99
N PRO A 179 -4.19 -2.84 -5.76
CA PRO A 179 -4.32 -1.42 -5.43
C PRO A 179 -2.98 -0.68 -5.46
N LEU A 180 -1.87 -1.34 -5.08
CA LEU A 180 -0.54 -0.73 -5.14
C LEU A 180 -0.08 -0.49 -6.58
N TRP A 181 -0.27 -1.46 -7.49
CA TRP A 181 0.04 -1.26 -8.90
C TRP A 181 -0.82 -0.16 -9.54
N LYS A 182 -2.10 -0.05 -9.15
CA LYS A 182 -2.95 1.06 -9.57
C LYS A 182 -2.35 2.39 -9.09
N TYR A 183 -1.93 2.46 -7.83
CA TYR A 183 -1.31 3.66 -7.27
C TYR A 183 -0.01 4.04 -8.00
N VAL A 184 0.88 3.08 -8.23
CA VAL A 184 2.11 3.29 -9.00
C VAL A 184 1.81 3.81 -10.41
N ALA A 185 0.82 3.23 -11.10
CA ALA A 185 0.46 3.65 -12.45
C ALA A 185 -0.10 5.09 -12.51
N GLU A 186 -0.82 5.51 -11.47
CA GLU A 186 -1.41 6.85 -11.39
C GLU A 186 -0.41 7.94 -10.99
N HIS A 187 0.67 7.59 -10.27
CA HIS A 187 1.57 8.59 -9.64
C HIS A 187 3.05 8.47 -10.09
N ALA A 188 3.40 7.51 -10.96
CA ALA A 188 4.79 7.30 -11.37
C ALA A 188 5.46 8.56 -11.93
N ALA A 189 4.73 9.35 -12.73
CA ALA A 189 5.26 10.55 -13.34
C ALA A 189 5.58 11.65 -12.30
N ASP A 190 4.77 11.78 -11.27
CA ASP A 190 4.95 12.78 -10.20
C ASP A 190 6.22 12.47 -9.41
N PHE A 191 6.44 11.19 -9.07
CA PHE A 191 7.63 10.75 -8.35
C PHE A 191 8.91 10.83 -9.19
N GLU A 192 8.83 10.57 -10.51
CA GLU A 192 9.98 10.76 -11.40
C GLU A 192 10.38 12.24 -11.47
N GLN A 193 9.42 13.16 -11.52
CA GLN A 193 9.67 14.60 -11.53
C GLN A 193 10.29 15.08 -10.21
N GLU A 194 9.74 14.67 -9.06
CA GLU A 194 10.32 14.99 -7.74
C GLU A 194 11.76 14.48 -7.60
N SER A 195 12.03 13.29 -8.11
CA SER A 195 13.38 12.70 -8.08
C SER A 195 14.37 13.51 -8.90
N VAL A 196 13.97 13.99 -10.08
CA VAL A 196 14.81 14.84 -10.94
C VAL A 196 15.07 16.19 -10.27
N GLU A 197 14.04 16.84 -9.76
CA GLU A 197 14.15 18.14 -9.07
C GLU A 197 15.08 18.06 -7.85
N LYS A 198 14.97 16.97 -7.06
CA LYS A 198 15.82 16.72 -5.91
C LYS A 198 17.29 16.57 -6.30
N VAL A 199 17.58 15.78 -7.35
CA VAL A 199 18.95 15.59 -7.86
C VAL A 199 19.52 16.91 -8.41
N GLU A 200 18.73 17.73 -9.09
CA GLU A 200 19.16 19.04 -9.58
C GLU A 200 19.45 20.01 -8.44
N HIS A 201 18.60 20.01 -7.40
CA HIS A 201 18.81 20.84 -6.21
C HIS A 201 20.11 20.43 -5.47
N GLU A 202 20.33 19.15 -5.22
CA GLU A 202 21.56 18.65 -4.58
C GLU A 202 22.83 18.99 -5.39
N LYS A 203 22.77 18.90 -6.73
CA LYS A 203 23.87 19.33 -7.60
C LYS A 203 24.13 20.83 -7.49
N THR A 204 23.07 21.63 -7.45
CA THR A 204 23.17 23.09 -7.35
C THR A 204 23.76 23.50 -6.00
N GLU A 205 23.35 22.89 -4.90
CA GLU A 205 23.95 23.13 -3.58
C GLU A 205 25.42 22.75 -3.53
N THR A 206 25.79 21.60 -4.10
CA THR A 206 27.18 21.12 -4.17
C THR A 206 28.05 22.09 -4.97
N ILE A 207 27.56 22.59 -6.11
CA ILE A 207 28.27 23.59 -6.93
C ILE A 207 28.44 24.91 -6.17
N SER A 208 27.37 25.36 -5.51
CA SER A 208 27.39 26.58 -4.70
C SER A 208 28.43 26.50 -3.58
N HIS A 209 28.51 25.36 -2.90
CA HIS A 209 29.49 25.11 -1.84
C HIS A 209 30.93 25.18 -2.39
N ARG A 210 31.20 24.53 -3.52
CA ARG A 210 32.51 24.55 -4.18
C ARG A 210 32.90 25.95 -4.66
N ILE A 211 31.96 26.77 -5.17
CA ILE A 211 32.21 28.16 -5.57
C ILE A 211 32.60 28.97 -4.32
N ASN A 212 31.91 28.83 -3.21
CA ASN A 212 32.23 29.55 -1.98
C ASN A 212 33.61 29.20 -1.45
N ASP A 213 34.02 27.93 -1.52
CA ASP A 213 35.35 27.49 -1.15
C ASP A 213 36.42 28.14 -2.06
N LEU A 214 36.21 28.17 -3.37
CA LEU A 214 37.12 28.79 -4.31
C LEU A 214 37.25 30.28 -4.04
N LEU A 215 36.19 31.00 -3.78
CA LEU A 215 36.19 32.41 -3.43
C LEU A 215 36.94 32.67 -2.11
N TYR A 216 36.80 31.79 -1.13
CA TYR A 216 37.53 31.84 0.13
C TYR A 216 39.06 31.73 -0.12
N TYR A 217 39.50 30.75 -0.94
CA TYR A 217 40.90 30.56 -1.29
C TYR A 217 41.45 31.74 -2.11
N GLN A 218 40.70 32.26 -3.08
CA GLN A 218 41.06 33.44 -3.85
C GLN A 218 41.30 34.67 -2.95
N ASN A 219 40.38 34.91 -2.02
CA ASN A 219 40.51 36.03 -1.07
C ASN A 219 41.70 35.82 -0.12
N SER A 220 42.01 34.61 0.27
CA SER A 220 43.15 34.27 1.13
C SER A 220 44.48 34.55 0.39
N ILE A 221 44.59 34.12 -0.87
CA ILE A 221 45.76 34.39 -1.75
C ILE A 221 45.94 35.88 -1.96
N SER A 222 44.88 36.62 -2.27
CA SER A 222 44.92 38.08 -2.44
C SER A 222 45.45 38.81 -1.21
N ARG A 223 45.00 38.40 -0.02
CA ARG A 223 45.48 38.95 1.26
C ARG A 223 46.98 38.66 1.49
N SER A 224 47.42 37.45 1.16
CA SER A 224 48.83 37.07 1.31
C SER A 224 49.73 37.83 0.36
N LEU A 225 49.35 38.01 -0.91
CA LEU A 225 50.04 38.81 -1.88
C LEU A 225 50.11 40.30 -1.46
N SER A 226 49.02 40.85 -0.96
CA SER A 226 48.98 42.23 -0.48
C SER A 226 49.90 42.48 0.72
N ARG A 227 50.12 41.48 1.57
CA ARG A 227 51.10 41.56 2.67
C ARG A 227 52.52 41.50 2.14
N PHE A 228 52.81 40.55 1.26
CA PHE A 228 54.13 40.38 0.67
C PHE A 228 54.61 41.69 -0.05
N LEU A 229 53.75 42.31 -0.86
CA LEU A 229 54.05 43.54 -1.57
C LEU A 229 54.29 44.75 -0.63
N LYS A 230 53.63 44.79 0.55
CA LYS A 230 53.87 45.83 1.54
C LYS A 230 55.20 45.66 2.29
N ASP A 231 55.59 44.40 2.53
CA ASP A 231 56.88 44.13 3.20
C ASP A 231 58.08 44.46 2.30
N GLU A 232 57.96 44.34 0.96
CA GLU A 232 59.00 44.79 0.02
C GLU A 232 59.14 46.34 -0.11
N GLU A 233 58.08 47.11 0.12
CA GLU A 233 58.11 48.58 0.11
C GLU A 233 58.77 49.17 1.37
N VAL A 234 59.02 48.40 2.41
CA VAL A 234 59.63 48.85 3.66
C VAL A 234 61.14 48.63 3.70
N GLU A 235 61.70 47.81 2.77
CA GLU A 235 63.14 47.52 2.64
C GLU A 235 63.89 48.39 1.62
N THR A 236 63.21 49.34 1.00
CA THR A 236 63.82 50.34 0.10
C THR A 236 63.82 51.72 0.68
#